data_2b258f3d203491ab01fe40f5f70b85f7
#
_entry.id   2b258f3d203491ab01fe40f5f70b85f7
#
_cell.length_a   1.000
_cell.length_b   1.000
_cell.length_c   1.000
_cell.angle_alpha   90.00
_cell.angle_beta   90.00
_cell.angle_gamma   90.00
#
_symmetry.space_group_name_H-M   'P 1'
#
loop_
_entity.id
_entity.type
_entity.pdbx_description
1 polymer ?
#
loop_
_entity_poly.entity_id
_entity_poly.type
_entity_poly.pdbx_seq_one_letter_code
_entity_poly.pdbx_strand_id
1 'polypeptide(L)'
;MMRNRKGFTLIELLIVVVIIGILAAIAIPKFANTKEKAYYTAMKSDLRNLMTAEEAYFSDSSKYSQNPVQLNNFKTSTGVGGLNIVTGQGFWAATVTHSRLTAPKNCTISINTPNANNANASDGEPVCQ
;
A
#
# COMPACT_ATOMS: atom_id res chain seq x y z
N MET A 1 -50.52 -30.43 -21.97
CA MET A 1 -49.15 -30.51 -22.52
C MET A 1 -48.15 -30.70 -21.40
N MET A 2 -47.54 -31.87 -21.29
CA MET A 2 -46.50 -32.09 -20.26
C MET A 2 -45.19 -31.47 -20.72
N ARG A 3 -44.72 -30.40 -20.04
CA ARG A 3 -43.38 -29.85 -20.24
C ARG A 3 -42.37 -30.89 -19.71
N ASN A 4 -41.56 -31.42 -20.61
CA ASN A 4 -40.46 -32.31 -20.27
C ASN A 4 -39.40 -31.48 -19.48
N ARG A 5 -39.45 -31.55 -18.14
CA ARG A 5 -38.47 -30.90 -17.25
C ARG A 5 -37.25 -31.79 -17.19
N LYS A 6 -36.21 -31.46 -17.96
CA LYS A 6 -34.91 -32.09 -17.82
C LYS A 6 -34.30 -31.57 -16.50
N GLY A 7 -34.14 -32.43 -15.55
CA GLY A 7 -33.45 -32.15 -14.28
C GLY A 7 -31.95 -32.40 -14.40
N PHE A 8 -31.16 -31.72 -13.60
CA PHE A 8 -29.73 -31.99 -13.43
C PHE A 8 -29.47 -33.33 -12.76
N THR A 9 -28.44 -34.02 -13.19
CA THR A 9 -27.97 -35.21 -12.50
C THR A 9 -27.10 -34.84 -11.29
N LEU A 10 -27.04 -35.71 -10.29
CA LEU A 10 -26.23 -35.52 -9.09
C LEU A 10 -24.74 -35.43 -9.43
N ILE A 11 -24.28 -36.19 -10.43
CA ILE A 11 -22.89 -36.18 -10.88
C ILE A 11 -22.51 -34.92 -11.61
N GLU A 12 -23.41 -34.31 -12.40
CA GLU A 12 -23.16 -33.03 -13.04
C GLU A 12 -22.94 -31.90 -12.00
N LEU A 13 -23.75 -31.94 -10.93
CA LEU A 13 -23.57 -30.97 -9.83
C LEU A 13 -22.26 -31.23 -9.06
N LEU A 14 -21.95 -32.51 -8.80
CA LEU A 14 -20.75 -32.91 -8.07
C LEU A 14 -19.47 -32.47 -8.79
N ILE A 15 -19.37 -32.70 -10.09
CA ILE A 15 -18.20 -32.28 -10.90
C ILE A 15 -17.99 -30.79 -10.83
N VAL A 16 -19.05 -29.99 -10.95
CA VAL A 16 -18.98 -28.53 -10.94
C VAL A 16 -18.45 -28.01 -9.60
N VAL A 17 -18.97 -28.51 -8.48
CA VAL A 17 -18.52 -28.04 -7.15
C VAL A 17 -17.07 -28.46 -6.86
N VAL A 18 -16.63 -29.60 -7.33
CA VAL A 18 -15.23 -30.06 -7.20
C VAL A 18 -14.29 -29.14 -8.01
N ILE A 19 -14.64 -28.83 -9.26
CA ILE A 19 -13.83 -27.92 -10.10
C ILE A 19 -13.76 -26.53 -9.49
N ILE A 20 -14.88 -25.98 -9.02
CA ILE A 20 -14.92 -24.68 -8.34
C ILE A 20 -14.04 -24.70 -7.09
N GLY A 21 -14.10 -25.78 -6.30
CA GLY A 21 -13.28 -25.95 -5.10
C GLY A 21 -11.77 -25.91 -5.39
N ILE A 22 -11.34 -26.61 -6.43
CA ILE A 22 -9.93 -26.64 -6.86
C ILE A 22 -9.48 -25.25 -7.33
N LEU A 23 -10.28 -24.60 -8.17
CA LEU A 23 -9.97 -23.25 -8.66
C LEU A 23 -9.92 -22.22 -7.53
N ALA A 24 -10.86 -22.30 -6.59
CA ALA A 24 -10.91 -21.40 -5.44
C ALA A 24 -9.68 -21.57 -4.53
N ALA A 25 -9.22 -22.80 -4.31
CA ALA A 25 -8.05 -23.10 -3.49
C ALA A 25 -6.76 -22.42 -4.01
N ILE A 26 -6.65 -22.23 -5.32
CA ILE A 26 -5.51 -21.55 -5.97
C ILE A 26 -5.73 -20.04 -6.04
N ALA A 27 -6.94 -19.62 -6.35
CA ALA A 27 -7.26 -18.21 -6.63
C ALA A 27 -7.24 -17.34 -5.36
N ILE A 28 -7.77 -17.82 -4.25
CA ILE A 28 -7.92 -17.04 -3.01
C ILE A 28 -6.57 -16.54 -2.47
N PRO A 29 -5.54 -17.37 -2.24
CA PRO A 29 -4.25 -16.91 -1.75
C PRO A 29 -3.54 -15.96 -2.74
N LYS A 30 -3.69 -16.19 -4.04
CA LYS A 30 -3.10 -15.33 -5.06
C LYS A 30 -3.71 -13.92 -5.04
N PHE A 31 -5.04 -13.83 -4.87
CA PHE A 31 -5.73 -12.54 -4.74
C PHE A 31 -5.31 -11.77 -3.48
N ALA A 32 -5.14 -12.45 -2.35
CA ALA A 32 -4.69 -11.83 -1.11
C ALA A 32 -3.30 -11.18 -1.27
N ASN A 33 -2.34 -11.89 -1.87
CA ASN A 33 -1.00 -11.38 -2.13
C ASN A 33 -1.01 -10.20 -3.12
N THR A 34 -1.89 -10.22 -4.12
CA THR A 34 -2.02 -9.13 -5.09
C THR A 34 -2.57 -7.87 -4.44
N LYS A 35 -3.56 -8.00 -3.54
CA LYS A 35 -4.10 -6.87 -2.76
C LYS A 35 -3.04 -6.24 -1.86
N GLU A 36 -2.25 -7.05 -1.17
CA GLU A 36 -1.17 -6.55 -0.32
C GLU A 36 -0.14 -5.74 -1.12
N LYS A 37 0.27 -6.24 -2.29
CA LYS A 37 1.16 -5.50 -3.20
C LYS A 37 0.56 -4.17 -3.66
N ALA A 38 -0.74 -4.12 -3.90
CA ALA A 38 -1.44 -2.88 -4.26
C ALA A 38 -1.41 -1.86 -3.12
N TYR A 39 -1.55 -2.30 -1.87
CA TYR A 39 -1.44 -1.42 -0.70
C TYR A 39 -0.03 -0.85 -0.53
N TYR A 40 1.01 -1.67 -0.70
CA TYR A 40 2.39 -1.18 -0.71
C TYR A 40 2.65 -0.19 -1.84
N THR A 41 2.09 -0.43 -3.02
CA THR A 41 2.22 0.49 -4.16
C THR A 41 1.57 1.84 -3.85
N ALA A 42 0.39 1.86 -3.24
CA ALA A 42 -0.28 3.09 -2.82
C ALA A 42 0.56 3.87 -1.78
N MET A 43 1.08 3.18 -0.75
CA MET A 43 1.96 3.79 0.25
C MET A 43 3.24 4.37 -0.36
N LYS A 44 3.89 3.65 -1.27
CA LYS A 44 5.09 4.13 -1.98
C LYS A 44 4.79 5.35 -2.85
N SER A 45 3.66 5.36 -3.53
CA SER A 45 3.22 6.51 -4.32
C SER A 45 2.99 7.73 -3.45
N ASP A 46 2.31 7.57 -2.31
CA ASP A 46 2.06 8.66 -1.37
C ASP A 46 3.37 9.22 -0.79
N LEU A 47 4.33 8.35 -0.45
CA LEU A 47 5.64 8.80 0.03
C LEU A 47 6.43 9.58 -1.02
N ARG A 48 6.33 9.22 -2.30
CA ARG A 48 6.94 10.01 -3.39
C ARG A 48 6.26 11.35 -3.59
N ASN A 49 4.93 11.39 -3.47
CA ASN A 49 4.17 12.65 -3.50
C ASN A 49 4.53 13.54 -2.31
N LEU A 50 4.71 12.95 -1.12
CA LEU A 50 5.20 13.64 0.07
C LEU A 50 6.58 14.22 -0.16
N MET A 51 7.50 13.46 -0.77
CA MET A 51 8.84 13.94 -1.11
C MET A 51 8.77 15.18 -2.00
N THR A 52 7.93 15.15 -3.03
CA THR A 52 7.75 16.31 -3.92
C THR A 52 7.22 17.54 -3.16
N ALA A 53 6.28 17.32 -2.24
CA ALA A 53 5.71 18.40 -1.43
C ALA A 53 6.73 18.96 -0.41
N GLU A 54 7.56 18.10 0.19
CA GLU A 54 8.63 18.50 1.11
C GLU A 54 9.73 19.29 0.39
N GLU A 55 10.13 18.88 -0.81
CA GLU A 55 11.10 19.61 -1.60
C GLU A 55 10.58 20.99 -2.04
N ALA A 56 9.30 21.09 -2.41
CA ALA A 56 8.67 22.37 -2.70
C ALA A 56 8.65 23.27 -1.46
N TYR A 57 8.27 22.74 -0.31
CA TYR A 57 8.28 23.49 0.96
C TYR A 57 9.69 23.93 1.36
N PHE A 58 10.68 23.06 1.18
CA PHE A 58 12.08 23.38 1.45
C PHE A 58 12.60 24.51 0.55
N SER A 59 12.21 24.53 -0.72
CA SER A 59 12.56 25.60 -1.65
C SER A 59 12.10 27.00 -1.18
N ASP A 60 10.92 27.05 -0.55
CA ASP A 60 10.32 28.29 -0.08
C ASP A 60 10.78 28.69 1.33
N SER A 61 11.01 27.71 2.21
CA SER A 61 11.24 27.94 3.65
C SER A 61 12.64 27.58 4.13
N SER A 62 13.48 26.97 3.29
CA SER A 62 14.82 26.46 3.62
C SER A 62 14.84 25.45 4.77
N LYS A 63 13.72 24.77 5.02
CA LYS A 63 13.56 23.70 6.01
C LYS A 63 12.46 22.75 5.62
N TYR A 64 12.51 21.52 6.13
CA TYR A 64 11.46 20.53 5.96
C TYR A 64 10.34 20.70 6.99
N SER A 65 9.12 20.27 6.66
CA SER A 65 7.95 20.40 7.52
C SER A 65 7.63 19.10 8.26
N GLN A 66 7.37 19.17 9.55
CA GLN A 66 6.78 18.04 10.31
C GLN A 66 5.26 17.99 10.21
N ASN A 67 4.64 19.03 9.66
CA ASN A 67 3.19 19.16 9.61
C ASN A 67 2.68 19.01 8.18
N PRO A 68 1.96 17.91 7.86
CA PRO A 68 1.41 17.67 6.52
C PRO A 68 0.48 18.80 6.02
N VAL A 69 -0.14 19.56 6.94
CA VAL A 69 -1.02 20.69 6.58
C VAL A 69 -0.26 21.84 5.92
N GLN A 70 1.04 21.96 6.21
CA GLN A 70 1.90 22.98 5.60
C GLN A 70 2.38 22.59 4.19
N LEU A 71 2.20 21.32 3.83
CA LEU A 71 2.59 20.80 2.53
C LEU A 71 1.42 20.94 1.57
N ASN A 72 1.48 21.98 0.74
CA ASN A 72 0.41 22.37 -0.18
C ASN A 72 -0.20 21.18 -0.93
N ASN A 73 -1.50 20.93 -0.65
CA ASN A 73 -2.32 19.89 -1.31
C ASN A 73 -1.85 18.44 -1.12
N PHE A 74 -0.91 18.15 -0.23
CA PHE A 74 -0.56 16.75 0.06
C PHE A 74 -1.71 16.06 0.80
N LYS A 75 -2.13 14.93 0.24
CA LYS A 75 -3.11 14.03 0.86
C LYS A 75 -2.69 12.58 0.63
N THR A 76 -2.90 11.75 1.64
CA THR A 76 -2.70 10.31 1.50
C THR A 76 -3.85 9.67 0.74
N SER A 77 -3.56 8.58 0.03
CA SER A 77 -4.56 7.75 -0.63
C SER A 77 -5.51 7.09 0.38
N THR A 78 -6.69 6.69 -0.10
CA THR A 78 -7.66 5.99 0.74
C THR A 78 -7.06 4.73 1.38
N GLY A 79 -7.15 4.67 2.71
CA GLY A 79 -6.60 3.57 3.52
C GLY A 79 -5.15 3.76 3.96
N VAL A 80 -4.40 4.65 3.33
CA VAL A 80 -3.05 5.05 3.79
C VAL A 80 -3.20 6.06 4.93
N GLY A 81 -2.53 5.79 6.03
CA GLY A 81 -2.60 6.61 7.25
C GLY A 81 -1.35 6.44 8.10
N GLY A 82 -1.45 6.85 9.37
CA GLY A 82 -0.33 6.76 10.29
C GLY A 82 0.89 7.54 9.85
N LEU A 83 0.70 8.60 9.05
CA LEU A 83 1.79 9.44 8.56
C LEU A 83 2.51 10.08 9.75
N ASN A 84 3.78 9.76 9.88
CA ASN A 84 4.69 10.35 10.84
C ASN A 84 5.90 10.92 10.10
N ILE A 85 6.14 12.22 10.25
CA ILE A 85 7.26 12.92 9.62
C ILE A 85 8.22 13.35 10.72
N VAL A 86 9.49 13.03 10.55
CA VAL A 86 10.59 13.46 11.40
C VAL A 86 11.53 14.32 10.59
N THR A 87 11.87 15.51 11.09
CA THR A 87 12.75 16.45 10.39
C THR A 87 13.89 16.91 11.29
N GLY A 88 14.98 17.32 10.66
CA GLY A 88 16.11 17.97 11.29
C GLY A 88 16.79 18.94 10.34
N GLN A 89 18.00 19.37 10.68
CA GLN A 89 18.76 20.28 9.80
C GLN A 89 19.23 19.51 8.55
N GLY A 90 18.57 19.78 7.42
CA GLY A 90 18.94 19.21 6.13
C GLY A 90 18.53 17.75 5.90
N PHE A 91 17.72 17.18 6.79
CA PHE A 91 17.18 15.84 6.61
C PHE A 91 15.71 15.74 6.98
N TRP A 92 15.04 14.73 6.44
CA TRP A 92 13.73 14.30 6.88
C TRP A 92 13.50 12.80 6.60
N ALA A 93 12.57 12.23 7.30
CA ALA A 93 12.09 10.88 7.07
C ALA A 93 10.59 10.80 7.36
N ALA A 94 9.91 9.91 6.69
CA ALA A 94 8.49 9.68 6.93
C ALA A 94 8.14 8.21 6.91
N THR A 95 7.14 7.85 7.68
CA THR A 95 6.56 6.50 7.76
C THR A 95 5.07 6.58 7.52
N VAL A 96 4.53 5.65 6.76
CA VAL A 96 3.08 5.46 6.56
C VAL A 96 2.69 4.01 6.78
N THR A 97 1.44 3.79 7.15
CA THR A 97 0.81 2.47 7.27
C THR A 97 -0.42 2.38 6.39
N HIS A 98 -0.99 1.20 6.26
CA HIS A 98 -2.25 1.02 5.54
C HIS A 98 -3.26 0.28 6.43
N SER A 99 -4.50 0.75 6.49
CA SER A 99 -5.56 0.21 7.35
C SER A 99 -5.91 -1.26 7.10
N ARG A 100 -5.56 -1.79 5.93
CA ARG A 100 -5.78 -3.19 5.54
C ARG A 100 -4.57 -4.09 5.77
N LEU A 101 -3.47 -3.54 6.26
CA LEU A 101 -2.26 -4.28 6.62
C LEU A 101 -2.14 -4.32 8.14
N THR A 102 -1.80 -5.49 8.67
CA THR A 102 -1.53 -5.65 10.10
C THR A 102 -0.12 -5.20 10.45
N ALA A 103 0.04 -4.51 11.57
CA ALA A 103 1.37 -4.14 12.08
C ALA A 103 2.29 -5.37 12.20
N PRO A 104 3.60 -5.24 11.94
CA PRO A 104 4.37 -4.01 11.80
C PRO A 104 4.51 -3.48 10.35
N LYS A 105 3.73 -3.96 9.40
CA LYS A 105 3.84 -3.60 7.98
C LYS A 105 3.66 -2.10 7.75
N ASN A 106 4.71 -1.47 7.24
CA ASN A 106 4.74 -0.04 6.93
C ASN A 106 5.69 0.25 5.76
N CYS A 107 5.63 1.46 5.25
CA CYS A 107 6.59 1.97 4.29
C CYS A 107 7.25 3.23 4.83
N THR A 108 8.54 3.39 4.56
CA THR A 108 9.34 4.54 4.98
C THR A 108 10.09 5.14 3.80
N ILE A 109 10.33 6.44 3.87
CA ILE A 109 11.19 7.20 2.96
C ILE A 109 12.09 8.10 3.78
N SER A 110 13.28 8.40 3.29
CA SER A 110 14.21 9.31 3.96
C SER A 110 15.07 10.08 2.98
N ILE A 111 15.49 11.24 3.38
CA ILE A 111 16.45 12.11 2.68
C ILE A 111 17.53 12.54 3.66
N ASN A 112 18.79 12.33 3.31
CA ASN A 112 19.97 12.64 4.11
C ASN A 112 19.97 12.01 5.51
N THR A 113 19.29 10.88 5.68
CA THR A 113 19.27 10.07 6.91
C THR A 113 19.00 8.61 6.57
N PRO A 114 19.51 7.64 7.31
CA PRO A 114 19.23 6.24 7.05
C PRO A 114 17.74 5.92 7.09
N ASN A 115 17.28 5.14 6.11
CA ASN A 115 15.89 4.69 6.07
C ASN A 115 15.62 3.65 7.17
N ALA A 116 14.52 3.78 7.90
CA ALA A 116 14.20 2.92 9.04
C ALA A 116 13.98 1.44 8.64
N ASN A 117 13.47 1.19 7.43
CA ASN A 117 13.24 -0.16 6.93
C ASN A 117 14.46 -0.76 6.20
N ASN A 118 15.35 0.09 5.69
CA ASN A 118 16.60 -0.33 5.03
C ASN A 118 17.63 0.79 5.07
N ALA A 119 18.62 0.68 5.94
CA ALA A 119 19.66 1.69 6.10
C ALA A 119 20.53 1.91 4.84
N ASN A 120 20.54 0.96 3.90
CA ASN A 120 21.27 1.03 2.63
C ASN A 120 20.41 1.53 1.46
N ALA A 121 19.15 1.89 1.70
CA ALA A 121 18.30 2.46 0.67
C ALA A 121 18.83 3.84 0.24
N SER A 122 18.68 4.14 -1.03
CA SER A 122 18.99 5.47 -1.57
C SER A 122 18.05 6.53 -1.04
N ASP A 123 18.54 7.76 -0.92
CA ASP A 123 17.70 8.90 -0.56
C ASP A 123 16.50 9.04 -1.52
N GLY A 124 15.32 9.21 -0.94
CA GLY A 124 14.08 9.31 -1.71
C GLY A 124 13.52 7.98 -2.23
N GLU A 125 14.11 6.84 -1.85
CA GLU A 125 13.59 5.52 -2.17
C GLU A 125 12.61 5.04 -1.09
N PRO A 126 11.32 4.84 -1.42
CA PRO A 126 10.37 4.26 -0.47
C PRO A 126 10.62 2.77 -0.27
N VAL A 127 10.81 2.35 0.98
CA VAL A 127 11.03 0.96 1.37
C VAL A 127 9.90 0.49 2.29
N CYS A 128 9.34 -0.68 1.99
CA CYS A 128 8.26 -1.31 2.76
C CYS A 128 8.72 -2.63 3.41
N GLN A 129 8.14 -2.95 4.56
CA GLN A 129 8.31 -4.23 5.26
C GLN A 129 6.98 -4.74 5.82
#